data_ae9a3e851c24685b3ca7334223131370
#
_entry.id   ae9a3e851c24685b3ca7334223131370
#
_cell.length_a   1.000
_cell.length_b   1.000
_cell.length_c   1.000
_cell.angle_alpha   90.00
_cell.angle_beta   90.00
_cell.angle_gamma   90.00
#
_symmetry.space_group_name_H-M   'P 1'
#
loop_
_entity.id
_entity.type
_entity.pdbx_description
1 polymer ?
#
loop_
_entity_poly.entity_id
_entity_poly.type
_entity_poly.pdbx_seq_one_letter_code
_entity_poly.pdbx_strand_id
1 'polypeptide(L)'
;MKTVYLAAPLFREAECDFNRKLRNELISAGFKVFLPQEDSNNIKDNKDRQKIIFNKNLKGIENSDILVAVLDGADVDSGTAWEIGFAFSKGKTVLGLRTDFRTLGIEGTVNLMIERSLVLCSSVSELLNHLKSL
;
A
#
# COMPACT_ATOMS: atom_id res chain seq x y z
N MET A 1 -0.62 -13.22 14.47
CA MET A 1 -0.19 -12.92 13.09
C MET A 1 -0.76 -11.57 12.67
N LYS A 2 0.11 -10.65 12.35
CA LYS A 2 -0.30 -9.30 11.96
C LYS A 2 -0.83 -9.26 10.54
N THR A 3 -1.77 -8.37 10.28
CA THR A 3 -2.39 -8.17 8.97
C THR A 3 -1.87 -6.88 8.34
N VAL A 4 -1.46 -6.99 7.08
CA VAL A 4 -0.99 -5.88 6.25
C VAL A 4 -2.03 -5.57 5.19
N TYR A 5 -2.41 -4.29 5.08
CA TYR A 5 -3.12 -3.77 3.93
C TYR A 5 -2.08 -3.28 2.91
N LEU A 6 -2.11 -3.82 1.70
CA LEU A 6 -1.16 -3.44 0.66
C LEU A 6 -1.80 -2.42 -0.28
N ALA A 7 -1.48 -1.15 -0.05
CA ALA A 7 -1.95 -0.04 -0.86
C ALA A 7 -1.01 0.17 -2.05
N ALA A 8 -1.53 0.12 -3.26
CA ALA A 8 -0.69 0.23 -4.45
C ALA A 8 -1.53 0.58 -5.68
N PRO A 9 -0.93 1.20 -6.70
CA PRO A 9 -1.58 1.30 -8.00
C PRO A 9 -1.81 -0.10 -8.57
N LEU A 10 -2.97 -0.30 -9.21
CA LEU A 10 -3.41 -1.61 -9.69
C LEU A 10 -4.04 -1.54 -11.09
N PHE A 11 -3.63 -0.57 -11.89
CA PHE A 11 -4.27 -0.24 -13.16
C PHE A 11 -3.62 -0.93 -14.35
N ARG A 12 -2.33 -1.26 -14.25
CA ARG A 12 -1.56 -1.88 -15.32
C ARG A 12 -1.10 -3.28 -14.90
N GLU A 13 -0.85 -4.13 -15.91
CA GLU A 13 -0.36 -5.48 -15.69
C GLU A 13 0.92 -5.50 -14.85
N ALA A 14 1.87 -4.63 -15.18
CA ALA A 14 3.13 -4.53 -14.45
C ALA A 14 2.92 -4.19 -12.97
N GLU A 15 1.98 -3.31 -12.67
CA GLU A 15 1.64 -2.94 -11.29
C GLU A 15 1.02 -4.12 -10.54
N CYS A 16 0.06 -4.79 -11.18
CA CYS A 16 -0.60 -5.95 -10.58
C CYS A 16 0.37 -7.10 -10.33
N ASP A 17 1.30 -7.35 -11.25
CA ASP A 17 2.32 -8.40 -11.11
C ASP A 17 3.28 -8.08 -9.96
N PHE A 18 3.73 -6.84 -9.86
CA PHE A 18 4.58 -6.40 -8.75
C PHE A 18 3.87 -6.56 -7.41
N ASN A 19 2.61 -6.15 -7.34
CA ASN A 19 1.80 -6.24 -6.12
C ASN A 19 1.64 -7.69 -5.67
N ARG A 20 1.37 -8.63 -6.59
CA ARG A 20 1.26 -10.05 -6.26
C ARG A 20 2.58 -10.61 -5.73
N LYS A 21 3.69 -10.23 -6.37
CA LYS A 21 5.02 -10.67 -5.94
C LYS A 21 5.31 -10.15 -4.52
N LEU A 22 5.05 -8.88 -4.27
CA LEU A 22 5.25 -8.28 -2.94
C LEU A 22 4.35 -8.94 -1.90
N ARG A 23 3.08 -9.19 -2.22
CA ARG A 23 2.17 -9.93 -1.35
C ARG A 23 2.76 -11.28 -0.96
N ASN A 24 3.30 -12.03 -1.92
CA ASN A 24 3.86 -13.35 -1.66
C ASN A 24 5.08 -13.26 -0.72
N GLU A 25 5.92 -12.24 -0.89
CA GLU A 25 7.04 -12.00 0.02
C GLU A 25 6.54 -11.72 1.46
N LEU A 26 5.50 -10.90 1.59
CA LEU A 26 4.91 -10.60 2.90
C LEU A 26 4.29 -11.83 3.55
N ILE A 27 3.57 -12.64 2.79
CA ILE A 27 2.99 -13.90 3.29
C ILE A 27 4.11 -14.85 3.74
N SER A 28 5.17 -14.98 2.94
CA SER A 28 6.33 -15.82 3.30
C SER A 28 7.03 -15.32 4.57
N ALA A 29 6.95 -14.02 4.85
CA ALA A 29 7.49 -13.43 6.07
C ALA A 29 6.57 -13.56 7.29
N GLY A 30 5.38 -14.18 7.13
CA GLY A 30 4.47 -14.50 8.25
C GLY A 30 3.33 -13.50 8.45
N PHE A 31 3.01 -12.68 7.45
CA PHE A 31 1.90 -11.72 7.54
C PHE A 31 0.67 -12.22 6.78
N LYS A 32 -0.51 -11.83 7.26
CA LYS A 32 -1.71 -11.87 6.44
C LYS A 32 -1.72 -10.61 5.57
N VAL A 33 -2.18 -10.72 4.33
CA VAL A 33 -2.16 -9.57 3.42
C VAL A 33 -3.54 -9.37 2.80
N PHE A 34 -4.05 -8.15 2.92
CA PHE A 34 -5.20 -7.70 2.15
C PHE A 34 -4.68 -6.95 0.92
N LEU A 35 -4.98 -7.46 -0.26
CA LEU A 35 -4.58 -6.87 -1.55
C LEU A 35 -5.82 -6.49 -2.34
N PRO A 36 -6.14 -5.20 -2.50
CA PRO A 36 -7.38 -4.75 -3.12
C PRO A 36 -7.69 -5.35 -4.49
N GLN A 37 -6.68 -5.52 -5.35
CA GLN A 37 -6.91 -6.10 -6.69
C GLN A 37 -7.47 -7.53 -6.64
N GLU A 38 -7.29 -8.24 -5.53
CA GLU A 38 -7.77 -9.61 -5.36
C GLU A 38 -8.91 -9.71 -4.33
N ASP A 39 -8.86 -8.87 -3.30
CA ASP A 39 -9.77 -8.99 -2.17
C ASP A 39 -10.99 -8.08 -2.26
N SER A 40 -10.96 -7.04 -3.10
CA SER A 40 -12.09 -6.13 -3.25
C SER A 40 -12.52 -5.86 -4.69
N ASN A 41 -11.63 -5.98 -5.67
CA ASN A 41 -11.94 -5.67 -7.06
C ASN A 41 -12.54 -6.83 -7.85
N ASN A 42 -12.75 -7.99 -7.24
CA ASN A 42 -13.32 -9.18 -7.85
C ASN A 42 -14.86 -9.17 -7.91
N ILE A 43 -15.46 -8.01 -7.76
CA ILE A 43 -16.91 -7.83 -7.75
C ILE A 43 -17.42 -7.67 -9.18
N LYS A 44 -18.53 -8.33 -9.49
CA LYS A 44 -19.19 -8.20 -10.79
C LYS A 44 -19.62 -6.75 -11.02
N ASP A 45 -19.58 -6.34 -12.28
CA ASP A 45 -19.98 -5.01 -12.69
C ASP A 45 -21.46 -4.76 -12.37
N ASN A 46 -21.71 -3.73 -11.56
CA ASN A 46 -23.05 -3.24 -11.23
C ASN A 46 -22.96 -1.76 -10.84
N LYS A 47 -24.10 -1.09 -10.71
CA LYS A 47 -24.16 0.34 -10.41
C LYS A 47 -23.54 0.71 -9.05
N ASP A 48 -23.49 -0.23 -8.10
CA ASP A 48 -22.97 -0.01 -6.75
C ASP A 48 -21.53 -0.49 -6.59
N ARG A 49 -20.90 -0.96 -7.66
CA ARG A 49 -19.56 -1.55 -7.63
C ARG A 49 -18.53 -0.63 -6.99
N GLN A 50 -18.50 0.63 -7.37
CA GLN A 50 -17.55 1.62 -6.84
C GLN A 50 -17.71 1.78 -5.33
N LYS A 51 -18.95 1.90 -4.85
CA LYS A 51 -19.24 2.03 -3.41
C LYS A 51 -18.86 0.79 -2.63
N ILE A 52 -19.13 -0.39 -3.19
CA ILE A 52 -18.80 -1.67 -2.55
C ILE A 52 -17.29 -1.81 -2.40
N ILE A 53 -16.53 -1.53 -3.46
CA ILE A 53 -15.05 -1.58 -3.44
C ILE A 53 -14.51 -0.59 -2.41
N PHE A 54 -14.99 0.63 -2.41
CA PHE A 54 -14.59 1.67 -1.46
C PHE A 54 -14.78 1.18 -0.01
N ASN A 55 -15.97 0.65 0.30
CA ASN A 55 -16.26 0.19 1.65
C ASN A 55 -15.42 -1.03 2.05
N LYS A 56 -15.15 -1.95 1.12
CA LYS A 56 -14.26 -3.09 1.37
C LYS A 56 -12.84 -2.64 1.67
N ASN A 57 -12.34 -1.66 0.93
CA ASN A 57 -11.00 -1.13 1.15
C ASN A 57 -10.90 -0.42 2.50
N LEU A 58 -11.89 0.39 2.87
CA LEU A 58 -11.93 1.03 4.19
C LEU A 58 -11.86 0.01 5.32
N LYS A 59 -12.69 -1.03 5.24
CA LYS A 59 -12.69 -2.11 6.24
C LYS A 59 -11.37 -2.85 6.24
N GLY A 60 -10.79 -3.08 5.06
CA GLY A 60 -9.47 -3.70 4.93
C GLY A 60 -8.41 -2.92 5.70
N ILE A 61 -8.39 -1.60 5.56
CA ILE A 61 -7.46 -0.74 6.29
C ILE A 61 -7.77 -0.79 7.79
N GLU A 62 -9.03 -0.62 8.18
CA GLU A 62 -9.42 -0.60 9.59
C GLU A 62 -9.07 -1.89 10.31
N ASN A 63 -9.22 -3.03 9.64
CA ASN A 63 -8.93 -4.35 10.20
C ASN A 63 -7.46 -4.75 10.11
N SER A 64 -6.63 -3.96 9.46
CA SER A 64 -5.19 -4.23 9.35
C SER A 64 -4.40 -3.55 10.46
N ASP A 65 -3.29 -4.16 10.83
CA ASP A 65 -2.36 -3.60 11.83
C ASP A 65 -1.41 -2.59 11.18
N ILE A 66 -1.06 -2.85 9.93
CA ILE A 66 -0.03 -2.12 9.19
C ILE A 66 -0.55 -1.84 7.79
N LEU A 67 -0.25 -0.64 7.26
CA LEU A 67 -0.42 -0.37 5.84
C LEU A 67 0.97 -0.30 5.20
N VAL A 68 1.18 -1.10 4.16
CA VAL A 68 2.35 -1.03 3.28
C VAL A 68 1.89 -0.39 1.98
N ALA A 69 2.56 0.68 1.58
CA ALA A 69 2.22 1.41 0.35
C ALA A 69 3.34 1.29 -0.69
N VAL A 70 2.97 0.97 -1.92
CA VAL A 70 3.88 1.03 -3.07
C VAL A 70 3.81 2.43 -3.65
N LEU A 71 4.94 3.14 -3.61
CA LEU A 71 5.04 4.56 -3.96
C LEU A 71 5.64 4.79 -5.35
N ASP A 72 5.85 3.74 -6.13
CA ASP A 72 6.50 3.80 -7.44
C ASP A 72 5.64 4.54 -8.47
N GLY A 73 6.33 5.14 -9.43
CA GLY A 73 5.74 5.98 -10.46
C GLY A 73 6.34 7.39 -10.42
N ALA A 74 6.00 8.21 -11.39
CA ALA A 74 6.46 9.61 -11.43
C ALA A 74 6.00 10.38 -10.20
N ASP A 75 4.78 10.07 -9.74
CA ASP A 75 4.21 10.58 -8.49
C ASP A 75 3.43 9.44 -7.84
N VAL A 76 3.16 9.56 -6.55
CA VAL A 76 2.38 8.55 -5.82
C VAL A 76 0.95 8.54 -6.35
N ASP A 77 0.42 7.35 -6.60
CA ASP A 77 -0.97 7.16 -7.01
C ASP A 77 -1.93 7.85 -6.04
N SER A 78 -2.91 8.56 -6.56
CA SER A 78 -3.83 9.35 -5.74
C SER A 78 -4.65 8.51 -4.75
N GLY A 79 -5.10 7.33 -5.17
CA GLY A 79 -5.82 6.41 -4.30
C GLY A 79 -4.93 5.85 -3.19
N THR A 80 -3.69 5.50 -3.53
CA THR A 80 -2.69 5.06 -2.56
C THR A 80 -2.40 6.18 -1.55
N ALA A 81 -2.25 7.42 -2.01
CA ALA A 81 -2.03 8.57 -1.13
C ALA A 81 -3.19 8.77 -0.15
N TRP A 82 -4.43 8.65 -0.64
CA TRP A 82 -5.62 8.76 0.19
C TRP A 82 -5.64 7.68 1.30
N GLU A 83 -5.29 6.46 0.94
CA GLU A 83 -5.25 5.32 1.89
C GLU A 83 -4.15 5.52 2.94
N ILE A 84 -3.00 6.03 2.54
CA ILE A 84 -1.92 6.40 3.47
C ILE A 84 -2.43 7.40 4.51
N GLY A 85 -3.06 8.47 4.06
CA GLY A 85 -3.60 9.51 4.95
C GLY A 85 -4.65 8.97 5.91
N PHE A 86 -5.54 8.12 5.40
CA PHE A 86 -6.56 7.48 6.23
C PHE A 86 -5.93 6.59 7.32
N ALA A 87 -4.98 5.74 6.95
CA ALA A 87 -4.29 4.86 7.90
C ALA A 87 -3.51 5.67 8.95
N PHE A 88 -2.82 6.72 8.50
CA PHE A 88 -2.08 7.61 9.39
C PHE A 88 -3.02 8.26 10.42
N SER A 89 -4.17 8.76 9.98
CA SER A 89 -5.16 9.40 10.87
C SER A 89 -5.73 8.45 11.91
N LYS A 90 -5.73 7.14 11.61
CA LYS A 90 -6.19 6.08 12.53
C LYS A 90 -5.08 5.58 13.46
N GLY A 91 -3.90 6.19 13.43
CA GLY A 91 -2.77 5.78 14.26
C GLY A 91 -2.12 4.47 13.84
N LYS A 92 -2.34 4.03 12.60
CA LYS A 92 -1.74 2.80 12.08
C LYS A 92 -0.28 3.03 11.72
N THR A 93 0.52 1.97 11.82
CA THR A 93 1.88 1.98 11.29
C THR A 93 1.82 1.96 9.76
N VAL A 94 2.52 2.89 9.11
CA VAL A 94 2.58 2.99 7.65
C VAL A 94 4.02 2.87 7.20
N LEU A 95 4.28 1.94 6.29
CA LEU A 95 5.58 1.76 5.63
C LEU A 95 5.40 2.00 4.14
N GLY A 96 6.32 2.74 3.52
CA GLY A 96 6.30 3.00 2.09
C GLY A 96 7.47 2.34 1.38
N LEU A 97 7.18 1.65 0.29
CA LEU A 97 8.20 1.05 -0.58
C LEU A 97 8.32 1.88 -1.85
N ARG A 98 9.50 2.44 -2.08
CA ARG A 98 9.80 3.13 -3.34
C ARG A 98 11.07 2.55 -3.94
N THR A 99 10.91 1.79 -5.02
CA THR A 99 12.03 1.24 -5.80
C THR A 99 12.39 2.13 -6.98
N ASP A 100 11.50 3.06 -7.35
CA ASP A 100 11.72 4.08 -8.38
C ASP A 100 12.74 5.10 -7.86
N PHE A 101 13.80 5.37 -8.63
CA PHE A 101 14.86 6.28 -8.19
C PHE A 101 14.54 7.77 -8.40
N ARG A 102 13.45 8.11 -9.08
CA ARG A 102 13.05 9.50 -9.31
C ARG A 102 12.64 10.17 -8.01
N THR A 103 12.94 11.46 -7.88
CA THR A 103 12.60 12.25 -6.70
C THR A 103 11.86 13.52 -7.11
N LEU A 104 11.26 14.21 -6.14
CA LEU A 104 10.58 15.50 -6.35
C LEU A 104 11.52 16.70 -6.10
N GLY A 105 12.81 16.52 -6.29
CA GLY A 105 13.79 17.59 -6.10
C GLY A 105 13.87 18.04 -4.64
N ILE A 106 13.66 19.33 -4.39
CA ILE A 106 13.75 19.90 -3.03
C ILE A 106 12.61 19.46 -2.11
N GLU A 107 11.52 18.94 -2.67
CA GLU A 107 10.36 18.46 -1.88
C GLU A 107 10.67 17.15 -1.14
N GLY A 108 11.63 16.36 -1.63
CA GLY A 108 11.98 15.06 -1.07
C GLY A 108 11.86 13.94 -2.09
N THR A 109 11.82 12.71 -1.61
CA THR A 109 11.68 11.52 -2.45
C THR A 109 10.29 11.45 -3.07
N VAL A 110 9.28 11.71 -2.28
CA VAL A 110 7.87 11.85 -2.67
C VAL A 110 7.30 13.11 -2.03
N ASN A 111 6.04 13.41 -2.27
CA ASN A 111 5.36 14.54 -1.62
C ASN A 111 5.59 14.50 -0.10
N LEU A 112 5.92 15.64 0.48
CA LEU A 112 6.26 15.74 1.91
C LEU A 112 5.16 15.23 2.85
N MET A 113 3.89 15.42 2.51
CA MET A 113 2.78 14.95 3.33
C MET A 113 2.75 13.42 3.39
N ILE A 114 3.10 12.77 2.29
CA ILE A 114 3.19 11.31 2.20
C ILE A 114 4.45 10.83 2.93
N GLU A 115 5.59 11.40 2.61
CA GLU A 115 6.87 10.98 3.18
C GLU A 115 6.89 11.08 4.71
N ARG A 116 6.30 12.14 5.26
CA ARG A 116 6.22 12.34 6.71
C ARG A 116 5.18 11.46 7.41
N SER A 117 4.29 10.83 6.65
CA SER A 117 3.25 9.95 7.19
C SER A 117 3.73 8.50 7.37
N LEU A 118 4.94 8.17 6.92
CA LEU A 118 5.38 6.78 6.84
C LEU A 118 6.88 6.62 7.06
N VAL A 119 7.31 5.38 7.18
CA VAL A 119 8.73 5.01 7.13
C VAL A 119 9.03 4.61 5.68
N LEU A 120 9.95 5.32 5.04
CA LEU A 120 10.32 5.10 3.66
C LEU A 120 11.36 3.99 3.54
N CYS A 121 11.08 3.00 2.70
CA CYS A 121 11.98 1.89 2.38
C CYS A 121 12.31 1.91 0.89
N SER A 122 13.56 1.68 0.53
CA SER A 122 14.02 1.71 -0.86
C SER A 122 14.13 0.33 -1.50
N SER A 123 13.94 -0.73 -0.74
CA SER A 123 13.98 -2.11 -1.22
C SER A 123 13.03 -3.01 -0.44
N VAL A 124 12.64 -4.13 -1.05
CA VAL A 124 11.83 -5.15 -0.38
C VAL A 124 12.54 -5.68 0.86
N SER A 125 13.86 -5.88 0.77
CA SER A 125 14.68 -6.33 1.90
C SER A 125 14.59 -5.36 3.09
N GLU A 126 14.73 -4.06 2.84
CA GLU A 126 14.60 -3.03 3.87
C GLU A 126 13.19 -3.01 4.48
N LEU A 127 12.16 -3.10 3.63
CA LEU A 127 10.77 -3.18 4.07
C LEU A 127 10.56 -4.37 5.02
N LEU A 128 11.01 -5.55 4.63
CA LEU A 128 10.88 -6.76 5.45
C LEU A 128 11.62 -6.63 6.77
N ASN A 129 12.79 -6.02 6.77
CA ASN A 129 13.54 -5.78 8.01
C ASN A 129 12.77 -4.87 8.98
N HIS A 130 12.18 -3.80 8.48
CA HIS A 130 11.33 -2.93 9.30
C HIS A 130 10.11 -3.68 9.84
N LEU A 131 9.45 -4.47 9.01
CA LEU A 131 8.28 -5.24 9.42
C LEU A 131 8.59 -6.23 10.53
N LYS A 132 9.74 -6.89 10.44
CA LYS A 132 10.17 -7.87 11.46
C LYS A 132 10.47 -7.24 12.82
N SER A 133 10.76 -5.95 12.87
CA SER A 133 11.05 -5.23 14.09
C SER A 133 9.80 -4.66 14.79
N LEU A 134 8.63 -4.79 14.19
CA LEU A 134 7.38 -4.26 14.73
C LEU A 134 6.70 -5.19 15.75
#